data_953ff65923234139dc9e9c4599a45baa
#
_entry.id   953ff65923234139dc9e9c4599a45baa
#
_cell.length_a   1.000
_cell.length_b   1.000
_cell.length_c   1.000
_cell.angle_alpha   90.00
_cell.angle_beta   90.00
_cell.angle_gamma   90.00
#
_symmetry.space_group_name_H-M   'P 1'
#
loop_
_entity.id
_entity.type
_entity.pdbx_description
1 polymer ?
#
loop_
_entity_poly.entity_id
_entity_poly.type
_entity_poly.pdbx_seq_one_letter_code
_entity_poly.pdbx_strand_id
1 'polypeptide(L)'
;ITGGCGFVGSSLCLFLKKNLKNSNILSIDNLSKNYSKFNEKILKKKGILNKNINIGKFNSLKKIKFKADFIIDCSAEPAVEVSRRKIVGVLESNFLSTVNVLEKAKKDKSKIIFISSSRIFPIETSYIKFKKYKQFKRCLTYSENSNFSGQKTIYGFTKYASERLIEEYEYSEK
;
A
#
# COMPACT_ATOMS: atom_id res chain seq x y z
N ILE A 1 -1.98 -1.44 10.47
CA ILE A 1 -1.62 -1.93 9.13
C ILE A 1 -2.87 -1.91 8.27
N THR A 2 -2.87 -1.11 7.19
CA THR A 2 -3.95 -1.09 6.18
C THR A 2 -3.70 -2.18 5.14
N GLY A 3 -4.77 -2.74 4.55
CA GLY A 3 -4.66 -3.97 3.76
C GLY A 3 -4.15 -5.16 4.60
N GLY A 4 -4.41 -5.13 5.91
CA GLY A 4 -3.81 -6.04 6.87
C GLY A 4 -4.26 -7.49 6.77
N CYS A 5 -5.34 -7.78 6.03
CA CYS A 5 -5.76 -9.14 5.69
C CYS A 5 -5.33 -9.56 4.27
N GLY A 6 -4.61 -8.68 3.54
CA GLY A 6 -3.97 -9.01 2.27
C GLY A 6 -2.74 -9.91 2.46
N PHE A 7 -2.09 -10.29 1.35
CA PHE A 7 -0.92 -11.17 1.37
C PHE A 7 0.25 -10.56 2.18
N VAL A 8 0.67 -9.35 1.82
CA VAL A 8 1.78 -8.65 2.49
C VAL A 8 1.37 -8.24 3.90
N GLY A 9 0.19 -7.59 4.05
CA GLY A 9 -0.28 -7.06 5.32
C GLY A 9 -0.44 -8.12 6.40
N SER A 10 -1.01 -9.29 6.08
CA SER A 10 -1.18 -10.37 7.05
C SER A 10 0.16 -10.97 7.50
N SER A 11 1.09 -11.13 6.57
CA SER A 11 2.45 -11.60 6.88
C SER A 11 3.17 -10.62 7.81
N LEU A 12 3.08 -9.31 7.55
CA LEU A 12 3.64 -8.27 8.41
C LEU A 12 2.98 -8.25 9.79
N CYS A 13 1.64 -8.34 9.86
CA CYS A 13 0.93 -8.42 11.12
C CYS A 13 1.46 -9.56 12.00
N LEU A 14 1.59 -10.76 11.42
CA LEU A 14 2.09 -11.94 12.14
C LEU A 14 3.56 -11.79 12.55
N PHE A 15 4.40 -11.31 11.63
CA PHE A 15 5.81 -11.08 11.89
C PHE A 15 6.04 -10.08 13.03
N LEU A 16 5.38 -8.93 12.97
CA LEU A 16 5.50 -7.89 13.99
C LEU A 16 4.96 -8.36 15.34
N LYS A 17 3.84 -9.09 15.36
CA LYS A 17 3.29 -9.65 16.60
C LYS A 17 4.24 -10.65 17.27
N LYS A 18 4.96 -11.43 16.47
CA LYS A 18 5.95 -12.38 16.98
C LYS A 18 7.20 -11.68 17.53
N ASN A 19 7.68 -10.64 16.85
CA ASN A 19 9.00 -10.05 17.13
C ASN A 19 8.94 -8.81 18.03
N LEU A 20 7.82 -8.10 18.07
CA LEU A 20 7.62 -6.91 18.92
C LEU A 20 6.64 -7.22 20.04
N LYS A 21 7.12 -7.84 21.13
CA LYS A 21 6.29 -8.38 22.23
C LYS A 21 5.33 -7.38 22.86
N ASN A 22 5.70 -6.10 22.93
CA ASN A 22 4.90 -5.04 23.57
C ASN A 22 4.11 -4.19 22.55
N SER A 23 3.97 -4.64 21.31
CA SER A 23 3.25 -3.89 20.29
C SER A 23 1.76 -4.23 20.27
N ASN A 24 0.94 -3.19 20.15
CA ASN A 24 -0.47 -3.31 19.80
C ASN A 24 -0.65 -3.17 18.29
N ILE A 25 -1.20 -4.19 17.65
CA ILE A 25 -1.35 -4.22 16.20
C ILE A 25 -2.84 -4.19 15.86
N LEU A 26 -3.23 -3.24 15.03
CA LEU A 26 -4.56 -3.16 14.43
C LEU A 26 -4.44 -3.41 12.92
N SER A 27 -5.18 -4.38 12.42
CA SER A 27 -5.42 -4.60 11.00
C SER A 27 -6.63 -3.79 10.55
N ILE A 28 -6.55 -3.18 9.37
CA ILE A 28 -7.67 -2.52 8.69
C ILE A 28 -7.73 -3.08 7.28
N ASP A 29 -8.85 -3.73 6.95
CA ASP A 29 -9.05 -4.36 5.64
C ASP A 29 -10.55 -4.44 5.36
N ASN A 30 -10.98 -4.27 4.13
CA ASN A 30 -12.40 -4.34 3.75
C ASN A 30 -12.87 -5.76 3.42
N LEU A 31 -11.97 -6.74 3.51
CA LEU A 31 -12.24 -8.15 3.25
C LEU A 31 -12.85 -8.44 1.87
N SER A 32 -12.55 -7.59 0.89
CA SER A 32 -13.09 -7.70 -0.48
C SER A 32 -12.57 -8.89 -1.26
N LYS A 33 -11.44 -9.46 -0.85
CA LYS A 33 -10.85 -10.65 -1.48
C LYS A 33 -11.16 -11.91 -0.66
N ASN A 34 -11.46 -13.02 -1.32
CA ASN A 34 -11.81 -14.27 -0.63
C ASN A 34 -10.75 -14.73 0.38
N TYR A 35 -9.46 -14.62 0.02
CA TYR A 35 -8.37 -14.98 0.93
C TYR A 35 -8.25 -14.04 2.14
N SER A 36 -8.73 -12.79 2.07
CA SER A 36 -8.67 -11.86 3.20
C SER A 36 -9.50 -12.33 4.38
N LYS A 37 -10.65 -12.98 4.15
CA LYS A 37 -11.47 -13.58 5.20
C LYS A 37 -10.76 -14.74 5.90
N PHE A 38 -9.97 -15.51 5.16
CA PHE A 38 -9.15 -16.57 5.75
C PHE A 38 -8.02 -15.99 6.61
N ASN A 39 -7.30 -14.99 6.08
CA ASN A 39 -6.24 -14.32 6.82
C ASN A 39 -6.77 -13.62 8.08
N GLU A 40 -7.95 -12.99 8.03
CA GLU A 40 -8.59 -12.40 9.21
C GLU A 40 -8.77 -13.43 10.35
N LYS A 41 -9.22 -14.65 10.02
CA LYS A 41 -9.37 -15.72 11.03
C LYS A 41 -8.03 -16.09 11.66
N ILE A 42 -6.95 -16.13 10.86
CA ILE A 42 -5.59 -16.39 11.36
C ILE A 42 -5.14 -15.26 12.29
N LEU A 43 -5.30 -14.00 11.87
CA LEU A 43 -4.92 -12.84 12.66
C LEU A 43 -5.66 -12.82 14.00
N LYS A 44 -6.97 -13.09 13.98
CA LYS A 44 -7.79 -13.16 15.20
C LYS A 44 -7.30 -14.20 16.18
N LYS A 45 -6.90 -15.41 15.70
CA LYS A 45 -6.30 -16.46 16.55
C LYS A 45 -4.98 -16.03 17.21
N LYS A 46 -4.29 -15.03 16.63
CA LYS A 46 -3.06 -14.46 17.18
C LYS A 46 -3.30 -13.17 17.98
N GLY A 47 -4.55 -12.86 18.30
CA GLY A 47 -4.93 -11.67 19.07
C GLY A 47 -4.81 -10.36 18.31
N ILE A 48 -4.80 -10.40 16.97
CA ILE A 48 -4.79 -9.22 16.10
C ILE A 48 -6.20 -9.00 15.57
N LEU A 49 -6.80 -7.86 15.94
CA LEU A 49 -8.14 -7.51 15.47
C LEU A 49 -8.08 -6.86 14.10
N ASN A 50 -9.03 -7.18 13.23
CA ASN A 50 -9.28 -6.47 12.00
C ASN A 50 -10.50 -5.54 12.16
N LYS A 51 -10.36 -4.31 11.66
CA LYS A 51 -11.49 -3.41 11.44
C LYS A 51 -11.88 -3.51 9.96
N ASN A 52 -13.10 -4.00 9.72
CA ASN A 52 -13.64 -4.08 8.36
C ASN A 52 -14.01 -2.69 7.86
N ILE A 53 -13.07 -2.04 7.17
CA ILE A 53 -13.21 -0.67 6.67
C ILE A 53 -12.66 -0.59 5.26
N ASN A 54 -13.44 -0.02 4.35
CA ASN A 54 -12.96 0.40 3.04
C ASN A 54 -12.26 1.77 3.17
N ILE A 55 -10.93 1.76 3.23
CA ILE A 55 -10.14 2.98 3.41
C ILE A 55 -10.07 3.86 2.14
N GLY A 56 -10.56 3.38 1.00
CA GLY A 56 -10.75 4.19 -0.20
C GLY A 56 -11.95 5.14 -0.12
N LYS A 57 -12.80 5.02 0.91
CA LYS A 57 -13.90 5.95 1.13
C LYS A 57 -13.44 7.16 1.92
N PHE A 58 -13.83 8.35 1.48
CA PHE A 58 -13.44 9.62 2.10
C PHE A 58 -13.74 9.63 3.62
N ASN A 59 -12.81 10.14 4.39
CA ASN A 59 -12.88 10.20 5.87
C ASN A 59 -13.05 8.84 6.58
N SER A 60 -12.80 7.72 5.91
CA SER A 60 -13.03 6.38 6.46
C SER A 60 -12.25 6.09 7.74
N LEU A 61 -11.04 6.63 7.87
CA LEU A 61 -10.18 6.43 9.05
C LEU A 61 -10.42 7.47 10.16
N LYS A 62 -11.21 8.52 9.92
CA LYS A 62 -11.42 9.61 10.89
C LYS A 62 -12.00 9.13 12.22
N LYS A 63 -12.86 8.10 12.20
CA LYS A 63 -13.51 7.54 13.38
C LYS A 63 -12.67 6.49 14.13
N ILE A 64 -11.51 6.11 13.62
CA ILE A 64 -10.65 5.15 14.28
C ILE A 64 -9.98 5.80 15.50
N LYS A 65 -10.35 5.35 16.69
CA LYS A 65 -9.81 5.86 17.95
C LYS A 65 -8.41 5.31 18.28
N PHE A 66 -8.01 4.19 17.68
CA PHE A 66 -6.67 3.62 17.85
C PHE A 66 -5.63 4.63 17.39
N LYS A 67 -4.84 5.13 18.33
CA LYS A 67 -3.69 6.00 18.03
C LYS A 67 -2.50 5.12 17.65
N ALA A 68 -1.93 5.37 16.49
CA ALA A 68 -0.81 4.61 15.97
C ALA A 68 0.49 5.41 16.06
N ASP A 69 1.59 4.76 16.40
CA ASP A 69 2.95 5.33 16.26
C ASP A 69 3.45 5.16 14.83
N PHE A 70 3.06 4.05 14.20
CA PHE A 70 3.39 3.72 12.81
C PHE A 70 2.14 3.26 12.05
N ILE A 71 1.99 3.72 10.83
CA ILE A 71 1.01 3.21 9.87
C ILE A 71 1.76 2.57 8.72
N ILE A 72 1.56 1.26 8.52
CA ILE A 72 2.10 0.54 7.35
C ILE A 72 0.97 0.38 6.36
N ASP A 73 1.07 1.07 5.22
CA ASP A 73 0.05 1.02 4.17
C ASP A 73 0.37 -0.04 3.13
N CYS A 74 -0.30 -1.20 3.26
CA CYS A 74 -0.25 -2.31 2.31
C CYS A 74 -1.53 -2.37 1.44
N SER A 75 -2.41 -1.39 1.54
CA SER A 75 -3.67 -1.40 0.82
C SER A 75 -3.48 -1.08 -0.65
N ALA A 76 -4.04 -1.91 -1.51
CA ALA A 76 -4.12 -1.65 -2.94
C ALA A 76 -5.07 -2.63 -3.65
N GLU A 77 -5.60 -2.21 -4.81
CA GLU A 77 -6.04 -3.11 -5.86
C GLU A 77 -4.86 -3.30 -6.85
N PRO A 78 -4.13 -4.41 -6.76
CA PRO A 78 -2.87 -4.59 -7.50
C PRO A 78 -3.08 -5.05 -8.95
N ALA A 79 -4.29 -5.50 -9.32
CA ALA A 79 -4.55 -6.10 -10.60
C ALA A 79 -4.59 -5.06 -11.71
N VAL A 80 -3.61 -5.09 -12.60
CA VAL A 80 -3.51 -4.19 -13.76
C VAL A 80 -4.75 -4.32 -14.66
N GLU A 81 -5.26 -5.53 -14.86
CA GLU A 81 -6.45 -5.76 -15.68
C GLU A 81 -7.71 -5.15 -15.05
N VAL A 82 -7.85 -5.23 -13.73
CA VAL A 82 -8.95 -4.55 -13.01
C VAL A 82 -8.82 -3.03 -13.16
N SER A 83 -7.60 -2.50 -13.16
CA SER A 83 -7.36 -1.07 -13.29
C SER A 83 -7.79 -0.51 -14.66
N ARG A 84 -7.77 -1.33 -15.70
CA ARG A 84 -8.28 -0.93 -17.03
C ARG A 84 -9.82 -0.84 -17.09
N ARG A 85 -10.51 -1.69 -16.33
CA ARG A 85 -11.99 -1.81 -16.39
C ARG A 85 -12.70 -0.97 -15.33
N LYS A 86 -12.07 -0.72 -14.19
CA LYS A 86 -12.67 -0.06 -13.02
C LYS A 86 -11.75 1.04 -12.47
N ILE A 87 -11.47 2.05 -13.29
CA ILE A 87 -10.53 3.14 -12.98
C ILE A 87 -10.88 3.82 -11.65
N VAL A 88 -12.14 4.22 -11.45
CA VAL A 88 -12.60 4.89 -10.23
C VAL A 88 -12.32 4.04 -8.99
N GLY A 89 -12.66 2.76 -9.03
CA GLY A 89 -12.42 1.85 -7.90
C GLY A 89 -10.94 1.68 -7.58
N VAL A 90 -10.06 1.74 -8.59
CA VAL A 90 -8.61 1.68 -8.39
C VAL A 90 -8.08 2.99 -7.83
N LEU A 91 -8.56 4.14 -8.29
CA LEU A 91 -8.22 5.45 -7.70
C LEU A 91 -8.68 5.52 -6.24
N GLU A 92 -9.89 5.07 -5.93
CA GLU A 92 -10.38 4.99 -4.54
C GLU A 92 -9.47 4.10 -3.69
N SER A 93 -9.16 2.89 -4.17
CA SER A 93 -8.43 1.88 -3.39
C SER A 93 -6.95 2.19 -3.23
N ASN A 94 -6.32 2.89 -4.18
CA ASN A 94 -4.88 3.07 -4.21
C ASN A 94 -4.45 4.51 -3.88
N PHE A 95 -5.18 5.51 -4.39
CA PHE A 95 -4.80 6.91 -4.22
C PHE A 95 -5.59 7.60 -3.10
N LEU A 96 -6.92 7.52 -3.12
CA LEU A 96 -7.73 8.13 -2.07
C LEU A 96 -7.52 7.45 -0.71
N SER A 97 -7.22 6.14 -0.72
CA SER A 97 -6.79 5.44 0.49
C SER A 97 -5.54 6.06 1.10
N THR A 98 -4.55 6.44 0.28
CA THR A 98 -3.33 7.12 0.75
C THR A 98 -3.65 8.47 1.37
N VAL A 99 -4.57 9.25 0.77
CA VAL A 99 -5.04 10.52 1.38
C VAL A 99 -5.61 10.27 2.79
N ASN A 100 -6.47 9.27 2.95
CA ASN A 100 -7.04 8.93 4.26
C ASN A 100 -5.98 8.46 5.27
N VAL A 101 -4.95 7.75 4.81
CA VAL A 101 -3.81 7.33 5.64
C VAL A 101 -3.01 8.54 6.10
N LEU A 102 -2.74 9.51 5.22
CA LEU A 102 -2.04 10.76 5.54
C LEU A 102 -2.81 11.58 6.58
N GLU A 103 -4.12 11.79 6.38
CA GLU A 103 -4.97 12.48 7.35
C GLU A 103 -4.97 11.79 8.73
N LYS A 104 -4.99 10.46 8.75
CA LYS A 104 -4.89 9.68 9.99
C LYS A 104 -3.51 9.83 10.63
N ALA A 105 -2.45 9.78 9.83
CA ALA A 105 -1.09 9.93 10.32
C ALA A 105 -0.87 11.32 10.93
N LYS A 106 -1.34 12.38 10.29
CA LYS A 106 -1.30 13.74 10.82
C LYS A 106 -2.00 13.81 12.18
N LYS A 107 -3.23 13.31 12.27
CA LYS A 107 -4.01 13.30 13.50
C LYS A 107 -3.30 12.58 14.64
N ASP A 108 -2.70 11.44 14.36
CA ASP A 108 -2.04 10.57 15.35
C ASP A 108 -0.59 10.98 15.63
N LYS A 109 0.01 11.79 14.76
CA LYS A 109 1.46 12.08 14.67
C LYS A 109 2.26 10.81 14.39
N SER A 110 1.74 9.96 13.52
CA SER A 110 2.33 8.66 13.15
C SER A 110 3.38 8.80 12.06
N LYS A 111 4.36 7.89 12.07
CA LYS A 111 5.23 7.65 10.90
C LYS A 111 4.53 6.73 9.91
N ILE A 112 4.74 6.96 8.60
CA ILE A 112 4.15 6.15 7.54
C ILE A 112 5.23 5.31 6.88
N ILE A 113 4.89 4.03 6.63
CA ILE A 113 5.63 3.14 5.75
C ILE A 113 4.67 2.76 4.62
N PHE A 114 4.95 3.25 3.41
CA PHE A 114 4.13 2.99 2.24
C PHE A 114 4.71 1.87 1.39
N ILE A 115 3.92 0.84 1.11
CA ILE A 115 4.34 -0.25 0.24
C ILE A 115 4.04 0.13 -1.21
N SER A 116 5.08 0.49 -1.93
CA SER A 116 5.00 0.85 -3.34
C SER A 116 5.11 -0.37 -4.28
N SER A 117 5.52 -0.16 -5.50
CA SER A 117 5.59 -1.19 -6.55
C SER A 117 6.62 -0.85 -7.61
N SER A 118 7.25 -1.86 -8.21
CA SER A 118 8.08 -1.66 -9.41
C SER A 118 7.30 -1.14 -10.62
N ARG A 119 5.96 -1.16 -10.58
CA ARG A 119 5.10 -0.60 -11.65
C ARG A 119 5.10 0.93 -11.71
N ILE A 120 5.74 1.60 -10.76
CA ILE A 120 5.98 3.05 -10.81
C ILE A 120 6.95 3.44 -11.96
N PHE A 121 7.78 2.49 -12.40
CA PHE A 121 8.67 2.72 -13.53
C PHE A 121 7.93 2.67 -14.86
N PRO A 122 8.37 3.45 -15.87
CA PRO A 122 7.72 3.49 -17.18
C PRO A 122 7.75 2.13 -17.89
N ILE A 123 6.68 1.83 -18.62
CA ILE A 123 6.53 0.57 -19.37
C ILE A 123 7.64 0.44 -20.41
N GLU A 124 7.91 1.50 -21.17
CA GLU A 124 8.93 1.52 -22.22
C GLU A 124 10.34 1.27 -21.67
N THR A 125 10.69 1.96 -20.59
CA THR A 125 11.99 1.78 -19.92
C THR A 125 12.15 0.35 -19.41
N SER A 126 11.10 -0.22 -18.86
CA SER A 126 11.08 -1.60 -18.38
C SER A 126 11.27 -2.59 -19.52
N TYR A 127 10.61 -2.37 -20.66
CA TYR A 127 10.72 -3.22 -21.83
C TYR A 127 12.12 -3.16 -22.47
N ILE A 128 12.67 -1.95 -22.64
CA ILE A 128 14.02 -1.74 -23.19
C ILE A 128 15.07 -2.41 -22.31
N LYS A 129 15.01 -2.20 -21.00
CA LYS A 129 15.91 -2.87 -20.04
C LYS A 129 15.77 -4.40 -20.12
N PHE A 130 14.56 -4.93 -20.16
CA PHE A 130 14.34 -6.37 -20.29
C PHE A 130 14.95 -6.93 -21.56
N LYS A 131 14.72 -6.30 -22.73
CA LYS A 131 15.27 -6.70 -24.02
C LYS A 131 16.80 -6.69 -24.01
N LYS A 132 17.40 -5.62 -23.46
CA LYS A 132 18.86 -5.45 -23.37
C LYS A 132 19.52 -6.50 -22.48
N TYR A 133 18.92 -6.80 -21.33
CA TYR A 133 19.54 -7.68 -20.32
C TYR A 133 19.22 -9.16 -20.50
N LYS A 134 18.17 -9.53 -21.23
CA LYS A 134 17.86 -10.92 -21.56
C LYS A 134 19.02 -11.62 -22.27
N GLN A 135 19.72 -10.90 -23.16
CA GLN A 135 20.89 -11.43 -23.88
C GLN A 135 22.09 -11.68 -22.95
N PHE A 136 22.21 -10.97 -21.83
CA PHE A 136 23.38 -11.02 -20.96
C PHE A 136 23.13 -11.73 -19.62
N LYS A 137 21.99 -12.38 -19.44
CA LYS A 137 21.59 -13.07 -18.16
C LYS A 137 21.74 -12.17 -16.92
N ARG A 138 21.59 -10.85 -17.06
CA ARG A 138 21.68 -9.89 -15.95
C ARG A 138 20.30 -9.56 -15.41
N CYS A 139 20.20 -9.38 -14.08
CA CYS A 139 18.98 -8.91 -13.44
C CYS A 139 18.67 -7.46 -13.84
N LEU A 140 17.36 -7.19 -14.02
CA LEU A 140 16.86 -5.81 -14.13
C LEU A 140 16.90 -5.17 -12.74
N THR A 141 17.61 -4.07 -12.62
CA THR A 141 17.67 -3.28 -11.39
C THR A 141 17.09 -1.90 -11.63
N TYR A 142 16.33 -1.43 -10.67
CA TYR A 142 15.85 -0.06 -10.53
C TYR A 142 16.33 0.49 -9.21
N SER A 143 16.58 1.79 -9.17
CA SER A 143 16.97 2.52 -7.96
C SER A 143 16.19 3.82 -7.89
N GLU A 144 16.32 4.54 -6.79
CA GLU A 144 15.72 5.85 -6.59
C GLU A 144 16.17 6.86 -7.66
N ASN A 145 17.36 6.66 -8.24
CA ASN A 145 17.92 7.51 -9.32
C ASN A 145 17.44 7.09 -10.72
N SER A 146 16.57 6.10 -10.83
CA SER A 146 16.03 5.71 -12.14
C SER A 146 15.04 6.74 -12.65
N ASN A 147 14.99 6.91 -13.99
CA ASN A 147 14.02 7.84 -14.58
C ASN A 147 12.60 7.32 -14.44
N PHE A 148 11.73 8.14 -13.85
CA PHE A 148 10.31 7.87 -13.65
C PHE A 148 9.42 8.48 -14.73
N SER A 149 9.96 9.25 -15.69
CA SER A 149 9.20 9.84 -16.80
C SER A 149 8.74 8.76 -17.78
N GLY A 150 7.54 8.92 -18.34
CA GLY A 150 6.95 8.02 -19.31
C GLY A 150 5.67 7.34 -18.87
N GLN A 151 5.06 6.59 -19.80
CA GLN A 151 3.76 5.95 -19.60
C GLN A 151 3.83 4.81 -18.58
N LYS A 152 2.82 4.75 -17.73
CA LYS A 152 2.63 3.72 -16.69
C LYS A 152 1.29 3.03 -16.88
N THR A 153 1.12 1.88 -16.26
CA THR A 153 -0.23 1.33 -16.05
C THR A 153 -1.00 2.24 -15.10
N ILE A 154 -2.34 2.21 -15.13
CA ILE A 154 -3.17 2.98 -14.19
C ILE A 154 -2.79 2.61 -12.74
N TYR A 155 -2.61 1.33 -12.45
CA TYR A 155 -2.10 0.88 -11.14
C TYR A 155 -0.73 1.50 -10.80
N GLY A 156 0.22 1.45 -11.73
CA GLY A 156 1.55 2.04 -11.52
C GLY A 156 1.49 3.55 -11.31
N PHE A 157 0.63 4.24 -12.07
CA PHE A 157 0.39 5.66 -11.91
C PHE A 157 -0.18 5.99 -10.53
N THR A 158 -1.18 5.23 -10.03
CA THR A 158 -1.73 5.49 -8.69
C THR A 158 -0.70 5.32 -7.59
N LYS A 159 0.17 4.31 -7.68
CA LYS A 159 1.25 4.11 -6.70
C LYS A 159 2.30 5.23 -6.78
N TYR A 160 2.70 5.63 -7.99
CA TYR A 160 3.61 6.75 -8.18
C TYR A 160 3.04 8.08 -7.67
N ALA A 161 1.77 8.37 -7.98
CA ALA A 161 1.10 9.56 -7.47
C ALA A 161 0.99 9.56 -5.94
N SER A 162 0.77 8.40 -5.33
CA SER A 162 0.76 8.25 -3.87
C SER A 162 2.12 8.55 -3.25
N GLU A 163 3.23 8.08 -3.84
CA GLU A 163 4.57 8.43 -3.38
C GLU A 163 4.81 9.93 -3.42
N ARG A 164 4.49 10.57 -4.55
CA ARG A 164 4.66 12.02 -4.68
C ARG A 164 3.80 12.78 -3.67
N LEU A 165 2.56 12.35 -3.46
CA LEU A 165 1.69 12.96 -2.46
C LEU A 165 2.26 12.85 -1.04
N ILE A 166 2.84 11.71 -0.68
CA ILE A 166 3.45 11.50 0.63
C ILE A 166 4.64 12.45 0.83
N GLU A 167 5.48 12.60 -0.17
CA GLU A 167 6.64 13.52 -0.13
C GLU A 167 6.20 14.99 0.01
N GLU A 168 5.21 15.42 -0.78
CA GLU A 168 4.66 16.78 -0.69
C GLU A 168 3.99 17.04 0.66
N TYR A 169 3.32 16.02 1.20
CA TYR A 169 2.67 16.12 2.51
C TYR A 169 3.71 16.25 3.63
N GLU A 170 4.80 15.50 3.58
CA GLU A 170 5.90 15.63 4.55
C GLU A 170 6.53 17.03 4.49
N TYR A 171 6.72 17.56 3.27
CA TYR A 171 7.28 18.89 3.08
C TYR A 171 6.37 20.00 3.63
N SER A 172 5.06 19.90 3.45
CA SER A 172 4.09 20.89 3.89
C SER A 172 3.83 20.90 5.40
N GLU A 173 4.24 19.86 6.13
CA GLU A 173 4.05 19.74 7.58
C GLU A 173 5.32 20.15 8.38
N LYS A 174 6.40 20.53 7.70
CA LYS A 174 7.62 21.09 8.31
C LYS A 174 7.51 22.58 8.46
#